data_549c4e5d002ab9aab384c322160c8097
#
_entry.id   549c4e5d002ab9aab384c322160c8097
#
_cell.length_a   1.000
_cell.length_b   1.000
_cell.length_c   1.000
_cell.angle_alpha   90.00
_cell.angle_beta   90.00
_cell.angle_gamma   90.00
#
_symmetry.space_group_name_H-M   'P 1'
#
loop_
_entity.id
_entity.type
_entity.pdbx_description
1 polymer ?
#
loop_
_entity_poly.entity_id
_entity_poly.type
_entity_poly.pdbx_seq_one_letter_code
_entity_poly.pdbx_strand_id
1 'polypeptide(L)'
;HFHCGIDVKTQGVTGKRVLAVCDGYVSRLTVGYDGFGNAAYVTHPNGLVSVYCHLDRFVPELQERVRRQQYEEESERVDVALAPGDFPLKAGELIAYSGNTGASLAPHLHLELHRVSDGALVDPLPYFRHLAKDTMNPVVHGVKLYPCPGLGLVNGTGRATTFTVTADASARVV
;
A
#
# COMPACT_ATOMS: atom_id res chain seq x y z
N HIS A 1 -9.54 -4.73 9.15
CA HIS A 1 -8.57 -4.69 8.05
C HIS A 1 -7.42 -3.82 8.51
N PHE A 2 -6.22 -4.36 8.52
CA PHE A 2 -5.02 -3.56 8.84
C PHE A 2 -4.60 -2.81 7.56
N HIS A 3 -4.32 -1.52 7.68
CA HIS A 3 -3.79 -0.72 6.60
C HIS A 3 -2.29 -1.00 6.47
N CYS A 4 -1.87 -1.54 5.33
CA CYS A 4 -0.53 -2.09 5.14
C CYS A 4 0.48 -1.11 4.54
N GLY A 5 0.04 0.11 4.22
CA GLY A 5 0.85 1.12 3.56
C GLY A 5 0.61 2.52 4.11
N ILE A 6 0.93 3.51 3.32
CA ILE A 6 0.59 4.91 3.56
C ILE A 6 -0.30 5.45 2.45
N ASP A 7 -1.28 6.29 2.82
CA ASP A 7 -2.14 6.97 1.87
C ASP A 7 -1.68 8.41 1.66
N VAL A 8 -1.26 8.69 0.43
CA VAL A 8 -0.87 10.04 0.02
C VAL A 8 -2.10 10.73 -0.56
N LYS A 9 -2.56 11.77 0.12
CA LYS A 9 -3.74 12.55 -0.30
C LYS A 9 -3.50 13.28 -1.61
N THR A 10 -4.42 13.13 -2.55
CA THR A 10 -4.39 13.79 -3.85
C THR A 10 -5.40 14.95 -3.95
N GLN A 11 -5.88 15.43 -2.79
CA GLN A 11 -6.88 16.49 -2.70
C GLN A 11 -8.23 16.12 -3.34
N GLY A 12 -8.57 14.83 -3.34
CA GLY A 12 -9.81 14.31 -3.92
C GLY A 12 -9.84 14.29 -5.45
N VAL A 13 -8.70 14.47 -6.12
CA VAL A 13 -8.62 14.45 -7.59
C VAL A 13 -7.70 13.35 -8.08
N THR A 14 -7.99 12.84 -9.27
CA THR A 14 -7.13 11.91 -10.02
C THR A 14 -6.11 12.65 -10.88
N GLY A 15 -5.16 11.92 -11.48
CA GLY A 15 -4.21 12.49 -12.45
C GLY A 15 -3.01 13.21 -11.85
N LYS A 16 -2.77 13.14 -10.54
CA LYS A 16 -1.52 13.65 -9.95
C LYS A 16 -0.36 12.77 -10.35
N ARG A 17 0.79 13.38 -10.60
CA ARG A 17 2.02 12.66 -10.97
C ARG A 17 2.47 11.74 -9.85
N VAL A 18 2.72 10.48 -10.17
CA VAL A 18 3.29 9.47 -9.26
C VAL A 18 4.73 9.22 -9.68
N LEU A 19 5.65 9.48 -8.77
CA LEU A 19 7.08 9.43 -9.02
C LEU A 19 7.72 8.24 -8.30
N ALA A 20 8.77 7.67 -8.88
CA ALA A 20 9.57 6.64 -8.25
C ALA A 20 10.21 7.15 -6.96
N VAL A 21 10.02 6.46 -5.84
CA VAL A 21 10.57 6.86 -4.52
C VAL A 21 12.07 6.63 -4.40
N CYS A 22 12.64 5.76 -5.24
CA CYS A 22 14.06 5.42 -5.26
C CYS A 22 14.45 4.90 -6.65
N ASP A 23 15.75 4.86 -6.94
CA ASP A 23 16.29 4.17 -8.13
C ASP A 23 15.84 2.71 -8.15
N GLY A 24 15.62 2.15 -9.36
CA GLY A 24 15.21 0.77 -9.52
C GLY A 24 14.73 0.47 -10.93
N TYR A 25 13.76 -0.42 -11.05
CA TYR A 25 13.07 -0.72 -12.31
C TYR A 25 11.63 -1.15 -12.04
N VAL A 26 10.73 -0.89 -12.98
CA VAL A 26 9.37 -1.43 -12.92
C VAL A 26 9.46 -2.94 -13.14
N SER A 27 9.13 -3.71 -12.13
CA SER A 27 9.20 -5.18 -12.16
C SER A 27 7.85 -5.84 -12.46
N ARG A 28 6.74 -5.14 -12.22
CA ARG A 28 5.39 -5.68 -12.43
C ARG A 28 4.38 -4.55 -12.58
N LEU A 29 3.38 -4.77 -13.43
CA LEU A 29 2.19 -3.93 -13.55
C LEU A 29 0.95 -4.81 -13.40
N THR A 30 -0.04 -4.36 -12.65
CA THR A 30 -1.34 -5.03 -12.56
C THR A 30 -2.46 -4.09 -12.95
N VAL A 31 -3.47 -4.63 -13.61
CA VAL A 31 -4.74 -3.94 -13.91
C VAL A 31 -5.88 -4.80 -13.41
N GLY A 32 -6.76 -4.22 -12.59
CA GLY A 32 -7.90 -4.92 -12.02
C GLY A 32 -8.97 -3.97 -11.46
N TYR A 33 -10.10 -4.56 -11.07
CA TYR A 33 -11.26 -3.81 -10.56
C TYR A 33 -11.40 -3.86 -9.04
N ASP A 34 -10.63 -4.71 -8.37
CA ASP A 34 -10.64 -4.95 -6.93
C ASP A 34 -9.25 -4.74 -6.32
N GLY A 35 -9.14 -4.83 -5.01
CA GLY A 35 -7.87 -4.71 -4.28
C GLY A 35 -7.12 -3.43 -4.66
N PHE A 36 -5.90 -3.58 -5.15
CA PHE A 36 -5.02 -2.48 -5.55
C PHE A 36 -5.46 -1.73 -6.82
N GLY A 37 -6.40 -2.29 -7.59
CA GLY A 37 -6.77 -1.72 -8.89
C GLY A 37 -5.60 -1.78 -9.88
N ASN A 38 -5.35 -0.65 -10.54
CA ASN A 38 -4.14 -0.51 -11.34
C ASN A 38 -2.96 -0.23 -10.42
N ALA A 39 -1.93 -1.06 -10.49
CA ALA A 39 -0.76 -0.90 -9.63
C ALA A 39 0.56 -1.11 -10.38
N ALA A 40 1.58 -0.36 -9.96
CA ALA A 40 2.95 -0.49 -10.42
C ALA A 40 3.85 -0.93 -9.27
N TYR A 41 4.72 -1.90 -9.55
CA TYR A 41 5.70 -2.43 -8.61
C TYR A 41 7.08 -2.04 -9.09
N VAL A 42 7.86 -1.37 -8.25
CA VAL A 42 9.22 -0.96 -8.55
C VAL A 42 10.18 -1.69 -7.62
N THR A 43 11.05 -2.51 -8.20
CA THR A 43 12.10 -3.22 -7.46
C THR A 43 13.33 -2.33 -7.33
N HIS A 44 13.85 -2.20 -6.11
CA HIS A 44 14.97 -1.34 -5.76
C HIS A 44 16.24 -2.12 -5.42
N PRO A 45 17.45 -1.54 -5.63
CA PRO A 45 18.70 -2.19 -5.29
C PRO A 45 18.90 -2.52 -3.80
N ASN A 46 18.14 -1.85 -2.91
CA ASN A 46 18.17 -2.07 -1.47
C ASN A 46 17.36 -3.30 -0.99
N GLY A 47 16.83 -4.11 -1.90
CA GLY A 47 16.05 -5.30 -1.58
C GLY A 47 14.59 -5.05 -1.22
N LEU A 48 14.09 -3.86 -1.53
CA LEU A 48 12.67 -3.50 -1.36
C LEU A 48 11.96 -3.39 -2.71
N VAL A 49 10.65 -3.56 -2.67
CA VAL A 49 9.71 -3.25 -3.74
C VAL A 49 8.76 -2.17 -3.24
N SER A 50 8.65 -1.06 -3.94
CA SER A 50 7.56 -0.10 -3.71
C SER A 50 6.38 -0.42 -4.61
N VAL A 51 5.17 -0.44 -4.03
CA VAL A 51 3.92 -0.76 -4.72
C VAL A 51 3.03 0.47 -4.69
N TYR A 52 2.71 0.97 -5.88
CA TYR A 52 1.89 2.17 -6.11
C TYR A 52 0.52 1.73 -6.58
N CYS A 53 -0.53 1.99 -5.80
CA CYS A 53 -1.87 1.44 -6.04
C CYS A 53 -2.90 2.51 -6.40
N HIS A 54 -4.07 2.05 -6.84
CA HIS A 54 -5.23 2.86 -7.22
C HIS A 54 -4.95 3.85 -8.35
N LEU A 55 -4.01 3.50 -9.25
CA LEU A 55 -3.57 4.36 -10.34
C LEU A 55 -4.66 4.57 -11.38
N ASP A 56 -4.70 5.76 -11.97
CA ASP A 56 -5.56 6.10 -13.11
C ASP A 56 -4.99 5.49 -14.41
N ARG A 57 -3.71 5.77 -14.67
CA ARG A 57 -2.97 5.28 -15.84
C ARG A 57 -1.48 5.27 -15.58
N PHE A 58 -0.77 4.50 -16.36
CA PHE A 58 0.69 4.48 -16.39
C PHE A 58 1.24 5.53 -17.39
N VAL A 59 2.56 5.76 -17.40
CA VAL A 59 3.21 6.49 -18.49
C VAL A 59 3.04 5.74 -19.80
N PRO A 60 3.11 6.43 -20.97
CA PRO A 60 2.75 5.84 -22.27
C PRO A 60 3.43 4.50 -22.58
N GLU A 61 4.72 4.38 -22.28
CA GLU A 61 5.50 3.16 -22.55
C GLU A 61 5.02 1.96 -21.72
N LEU A 62 4.73 2.16 -20.43
CA LEU A 62 4.18 1.13 -19.56
C LEU A 62 2.71 0.81 -19.91
N GLN A 63 1.95 1.85 -20.28
CA GLN A 63 0.56 1.66 -20.72
C GLN A 63 0.48 0.81 -22.00
N GLU A 64 1.43 0.95 -22.90
CA GLU A 64 1.51 0.14 -24.12
C GLU A 64 1.83 -1.33 -23.81
N ARG A 65 2.70 -1.60 -22.82
CA ARG A 65 2.97 -2.96 -22.33
C ARG A 65 1.69 -3.61 -21.78
N VAL A 66 0.95 -2.88 -20.95
CA VAL A 66 -0.34 -3.33 -20.41
C VAL A 66 -1.32 -3.62 -21.53
N ARG A 67 -1.50 -2.69 -22.49
CA ARG A 67 -2.43 -2.86 -23.60
C ARG A 67 -2.09 -4.07 -24.45
N ARG A 68 -0.82 -4.30 -24.74
CA ARG A 68 -0.37 -5.49 -25.50
C ARG A 68 -0.79 -6.77 -24.77
N GLN A 69 -0.52 -6.86 -23.47
CA GLN A 69 -0.90 -8.04 -22.68
C GLN A 69 -2.41 -8.23 -22.64
N GLN A 70 -3.19 -7.15 -22.53
CA GLN A 70 -4.65 -7.21 -22.58
C GLN A 70 -5.17 -7.79 -23.89
N TYR A 71 -4.56 -7.43 -25.03
CA TYR A 71 -4.92 -8.00 -26.34
C TYR A 71 -4.48 -9.45 -26.48
N GLU A 72 -3.29 -9.80 -25.98
CA GLU A 72 -2.77 -11.18 -26.03
C GLU A 72 -3.61 -12.14 -25.18
N GLU A 73 -4.08 -11.69 -24.03
CA GLU A 73 -4.89 -12.49 -23.11
C GLU A 73 -6.40 -12.36 -23.33
N GLU A 74 -6.83 -11.49 -24.26
CA GLU A 74 -8.24 -11.13 -24.46
C GLU A 74 -8.94 -10.76 -23.13
N SER A 75 -8.23 -10.05 -22.25
CA SER A 75 -8.65 -9.74 -20.90
C SER A 75 -8.37 -8.28 -20.52
N GLU A 76 -9.32 -7.65 -19.86
CA GLU A 76 -9.12 -6.32 -19.28
C GLU A 76 -8.23 -6.38 -18.03
N ARG A 77 -8.23 -7.52 -17.32
CA ARG A 77 -7.37 -7.77 -16.15
C ARG A 77 -6.09 -8.43 -16.59
N VAL A 78 -4.97 -7.85 -16.24
CA VAL A 78 -3.65 -8.39 -16.58
C VAL A 78 -2.64 -8.22 -15.45
N ASP A 79 -1.65 -9.09 -15.50
CA ASP A 79 -0.50 -9.10 -14.62
C ASP A 79 0.77 -9.20 -15.46
N VAL A 80 1.42 -8.07 -15.68
CA VAL A 80 2.56 -7.92 -16.59
C VAL A 80 3.86 -7.93 -15.80
N ALA A 81 4.66 -8.98 -15.91
CA ALA A 81 6.01 -9.02 -15.38
C ALA A 81 6.99 -8.34 -16.34
N LEU A 82 7.94 -7.58 -15.81
CA LEU A 82 9.02 -6.94 -16.55
C LEU A 82 10.38 -7.40 -16.00
N ALA A 83 11.36 -7.61 -16.89
CA ALA A 83 12.69 -7.98 -16.51
C ALA A 83 13.51 -6.75 -16.04
N PRO A 84 14.55 -6.96 -15.21
CA PRO A 84 15.54 -5.92 -14.93
C PRO A 84 16.12 -5.35 -16.23
N GLY A 85 16.00 -4.04 -16.44
CA GLY A 85 16.45 -3.37 -17.66
C GLY A 85 15.37 -3.06 -18.69
N ASP A 86 14.18 -3.67 -18.62
CA ASP A 86 13.06 -3.33 -19.52
C ASP A 86 12.55 -1.90 -19.27
N PHE A 87 12.47 -1.49 -18.01
CA PHE A 87 12.07 -0.14 -17.64
C PHE A 87 12.83 0.34 -16.40
N PRO A 88 14.11 0.73 -16.55
CA PRO A 88 14.91 1.28 -15.46
C PRO A 88 14.37 2.66 -15.06
N LEU A 89 14.50 2.98 -13.75
CA LEU A 89 14.01 4.22 -13.16
C LEU A 89 15.06 4.86 -12.26
N LYS A 90 15.08 6.18 -12.28
CA LYS A 90 15.74 7.00 -11.26
C LYS A 90 14.72 7.53 -10.26
N ALA A 91 15.16 7.76 -9.02
CA ALA A 91 14.35 8.43 -8.03
C ALA A 91 13.78 9.75 -8.59
N GLY A 92 12.47 9.98 -8.41
CA GLY A 92 11.77 11.15 -8.92
C GLY A 92 11.29 11.04 -10.38
N GLU A 93 11.60 9.98 -11.10
CA GLU A 93 11.04 9.77 -12.44
C GLU A 93 9.55 9.42 -12.39
N LEU A 94 8.82 9.90 -13.40
CA LEU A 94 7.37 9.68 -13.52
C LEU A 94 7.11 8.25 -13.98
N ILE A 95 6.23 7.55 -13.23
CA ILE A 95 5.81 6.16 -13.54
C ILE A 95 4.32 6.06 -13.88
N ALA A 96 3.50 6.89 -13.26
CA ALA A 96 2.04 6.80 -13.39
C ALA A 96 1.35 8.09 -12.95
N TYR A 97 0.03 8.05 -12.96
CA TYR A 97 -0.84 9.09 -12.44
C TYR A 97 -1.80 8.50 -11.41
N SER A 98 -2.01 9.22 -10.30
CA SER A 98 -2.91 8.79 -9.23
C SER A 98 -4.37 8.71 -9.70
N GLY A 99 -5.10 7.76 -9.15
CA GLY A 99 -6.48 7.49 -9.54
C GLY A 99 -7.38 7.12 -8.36
N ASN A 100 -8.37 6.29 -8.68
CA ASN A 100 -9.35 5.75 -7.75
C ASN A 100 -9.79 4.35 -8.18
N THR A 101 -8.90 3.56 -8.80
CA THR A 101 -9.20 2.21 -9.27
C THR A 101 -9.14 1.19 -8.14
N GLY A 102 -9.78 0.04 -8.32
CA GLY A 102 -9.80 -1.02 -7.32
C GLY A 102 -10.67 -0.71 -6.09
N ALA A 103 -10.28 -1.24 -4.93
CA ALA A 103 -11.01 -1.07 -3.66
C ALA A 103 -10.68 0.27 -3.00
N SER A 104 -11.03 1.38 -3.63
CA SER A 104 -10.78 2.73 -3.16
C SER A 104 -12.08 3.54 -3.07
N LEU A 105 -12.27 4.24 -1.95
CA LEU A 105 -13.48 5.06 -1.70
C LEU A 105 -13.35 6.48 -2.24
N ALA A 106 -12.14 7.00 -2.40
CA ALA A 106 -11.87 8.35 -2.88
C ALA A 106 -10.46 8.43 -3.49
N PRO A 107 -10.20 9.36 -4.44
CA PRO A 107 -8.89 9.51 -5.07
C PRO A 107 -7.76 9.72 -4.07
N HIS A 108 -6.78 8.82 -4.09
CA HIS A 108 -5.54 8.87 -3.31
C HIS A 108 -4.48 7.99 -3.98
N LEU A 109 -3.23 8.05 -3.51
CA LEU A 109 -2.20 7.08 -3.83
C LEU A 109 -1.95 6.24 -2.58
N HIS A 110 -2.23 4.94 -2.65
CA HIS A 110 -1.81 3.98 -1.65
C HIS A 110 -0.42 3.46 -2.00
N LEU A 111 0.53 3.55 -1.07
CA LEU A 111 1.92 3.15 -1.25
C LEU A 111 2.32 2.13 -0.20
N GLU A 112 2.77 0.96 -0.65
CA GLU A 112 3.32 -0.08 0.22
C GLU A 112 4.81 -0.29 -0.05
N LEU A 113 5.51 -0.84 0.94
CA LEU A 113 6.85 -1.40 0.78
C LEU A 113 6.84 -2.89 1.11
N HIS A 114 7.45 -3.68 0.23
CA HIS A 114 7.59 -5.13 0.41
C HIS A 114 9.07 -5.51 0.35
N ARG A 115 9.45 -6.55 1.04
CA ARG A 115 10.79 -7.13 0.94
C ARG A 115 10.86 -8.07 -0.25
N VAL A 116 11.90 -7.95 -1.09
CA VAL A 116 12.08 -8.80 -2.28
C VAL A 116 12.21 -10.29 -1.91
N SER A 117 12.88 -10.60 -0.79
CA SER A 117 13.25 -12.01 -0.46
C SER A 117 12.07 -12.90 -0.08
N ASP A 118 11.03 -12.35 0.52
CA ASP A 118 9.90 -13.10 1.06
C ASP A 118 8.53 -12.43 0.83
N GLY A 119 8.51 -11.27 0.19
CA GLY A 119 7.28 -10.50 -0.06
C GLY A 119 6.67 -9.88 1.20
N ALA A 120 7.36 -9.95 2.35
CA ALA A 120 6.83 -9.41 3.60
C ALA A 120 6.63 -7.90 3.54
N LEU A 121 5.53 -7.44 4.09
CA LEU A 121 5.24 -6.02 4.26
C LEU A 121 6.26 -5.36 5.18
N VAL A 122 6.71 -4.18 4.80
CA VAL A 122 7.64 -3.35 5.55
C VAL A 122 6.94 -2.03 5.89
N ASP A 123 7.01 -1.60 7.15
CA ASP A 123 6.46 -0.30 7.55
C ASP A 123 7.12 0.82 6.72
N PRO A 124 6.35 1.58 5.92
CA PRO A 124 6.92 2.67 5.12
C PRO A 124 7.27 3.92 5.92
N LEU A 125 6.67 4.13 7.09
CA LEU A 125 6.85 5.37 7.87
C LEU A 125 8.32 5.71 8.19
N PRO A 126 9.20 4.76 8.58
CA PRO A 126 10.61 5.07 8.82
C PRO A 126 11.33 5.68 7.61
N TYR A 127 10.93 5.31 6.39
CA TYR A 127 11.52 5.81 5.14
C TYR A 127 11.03 7.20 4.75
N PHE A 128 9.82 7.56 5.19
CA PHE A 128 9.14 8.81 4.84
C PHE A 128 8.97 9.80 5.99
N ARG A 129 9.61 9.58 7.14
CA ARG A 129 9.50 10.44 8.34
C ARG A 129 9.74 11.93 8.08
N HIS A 130 10.62 12.25 7.13
CA HIS A 130 10.91 13.65 6.76
C HIS A 130 9.77 14.33 5.99
N LEU A 131 8.84 13.54 5.43
CA LEU A 131 7.66 14.02 4.69
C LEU A 131 6.38 13.95 5.54
N ALA A 132 6.31 13.01 6.48
CA ALA A 132 5.14 12.79 7.34
C ALA A 132 5.34 13.54 8.67
N LYS A 133 4.62 14.65 8.86
CA LYS A 133 4.51 15.33 10.17
C LYS A 133 3.34 14.69 10.93
N ASP A 134 3.59 13.57 11.58
CA ASP A 134 2.66 13.04 12.57
C ASP A 134 3.04 13.59 13.94
N THR A 135 2.23 14.49 14.45
CA THR A 135 2.38 15.12 15.76
C THR A 135 1.28 14.71 16.74
N MET A 136 0.39 13.81 16.32
CA MET A 136 -0.70 13.35 17.16
C MET A 136 -0.34 12.02 17.83
N ASN A 137 -0.36 12.00 19.16
CA ASN A 137 -0.22 10.76 19.90
C ASN A 137 -1.47 9.88 19.66
N PRO A 138 -1.31 8.56 19.52
CA PRO A 138 -2.44 7.66 19.39
C PRO A 138 -3.28 7.68 20.67
N VAL A 139 -4.60 7.70 20.52
CA VAL A 139 -5.55 7.61 21.63
C VAL A 139 -6.13 6.20 21.63
N VAL A 140 -5.90 5.46 22.70
CA VAL A 140 -6.48 4.13 22.87
C VAL A 140 -7.87 4.28 23.50
N HIS A 141 -8.90 4.04 22.72
CA HIS A 141 -10.30 4.12 23.19
C HIS A 141 -10.79 2.83 23.85
N GLY A 142 -10.16 1.71 23.53
CA GLY A 142 -10.53 0.41 24.09
C GLY A 142 -9.62 -0.72 23.64
N VAL A 143 -9.67 -1.81 24.38
CA VAL A 143 -8.98 -3.06 24.06
C VAL A 143 -10.02 -4.18 23.95
N LYS A 144 -10.00 -4.93 22.86
CA LYS A 144 -10.87 -6.08 22.68
C LYS A 144 -10.02 -7.36 22.71
N LEU A 145 -10.31 -8.20 23.70
CA LEU A 145 -9.65 -9.50 23.85
C LEU A 145 -10.50 -10.60 23.22
N TYR A 146 -9.88 -11.42 22.41
CA TYR A 146 -10.50 -12.60 21.80
C TYR A 146 -9.90 -13.84 22.46
N PRO A 147 -10.71 -14.73 23.07
CA PRO A 147 -10.18 -15.99 23.55
C PRO A 147 -9.74 -16.86 22.38
N CYS A 148 -8.60 -17.54 22.51
CA CYS A 148 -8.20 -18.54 21.54
C CYS A 148 -9.12 -19.76 21.63
N PRO A 149 -9.74 -20.23 20.54
CA PRO A 149 -10.60 -21.39 20.56
C PRO A 149 -9.92 -22.59 21.21
N GLY A 150 -10.54 -23.17 22.25
CA GLY A 150 -10.01 -24.34 22.96
C GLY A 150 -8.85 -24.08 23.92
N LEU A 151 -8.32 -22.85 24.03
CA LEU A 151 -7.10 -22.57 24.82
C LEU A 151 -7.29 -21.52 25.90
N GLY A 152 -8.40 -20.81 25.92
CA GLY A 152 -8.55 -19.77 26.93
C GLY A 152 -9.95 -19.16 27.03
N LEU A 153 -10.18 -18.50 28.16
CA LEU A 153 -11.39 -17.75 28.45
C LEU A 153 -11.02 -16.30 28.76
N VAL A 154 -11.86 -15.35 28.32
CA VAL A 154 -11.79 -13.95 28.76
C VAL A 154 -12.95 -13.70 29.73
N ASN A 155 -12.64 -13.28 30.95
CA ASN A 155 -13.64 -13.15 32.05
C ASN A 155 -14.53 -14.41 32.22
N GLY A 156 -13.90 -15.59 32.17
CA GLY A 156 -14.60 -16.87 32.35
C GLY A 156 -15.51 -17.28 31.18
N THR A 157 -15.47 -16.59 30.06
CA THR A 157 -16.28 -16.90 28.87
C THR A 157 -15.44 -17.12 27.62
N GLY A 158 -15.92 -17.96 26.71
CA GLY A 158 -15.31 -18.16 25.37
C GLY A 158 -15.70 -17.06 24.37
N ARG A 159 -16.20 -15.90 24.83
CA ARG A 159 -16.61 -14.77 23.98
C ARG A 159 -15.62 -13.62 24.06
N ALA A 160 -15.47 -12.90 22.97
CA ALA A 160 -14.68 -11.68 22.95
C ALA A 160 -15.25 -10.64 23.94
N THR A 161 -14.37 -10.00 24.70
CA THR A 161 -14.74 -8.96 25.68
C THR A 161 -14.03 -7.65 25.30
N THR A 162 -14.78 -6.55 25.32
CA THR A 162 -14.25 -5.20 25.08
C THR A 162 -14.11 -4.47 26.41
N PHE A 163 -12.94 -3.87 26.61
CA PHE A 163 -12.62 -2.99 27.73
C PHE A 163 -12.48 -1.57 27.21
N THR A 164 -13.24 -0.64 27.73
CA THR A 164 -13.09 0.79 27.41
C THR A 164 -11.93 1.35 28.23
N VAL A 165 -11.03 2.05 27.56
CA VAL A 165 -9.94 2.76 28.23
C VAL A 165 -10.45 4.14 28.60
N THR A 166 -10.54 4.43 29.90
CA THR A 166 -10.78 5.77 30.42
C THR A 166 -9.44 6.38 30.80
N ALA A 167 -9.13 7.59 30.28
CA ALA A 167 -7.93 8.29 30.69
C ALA A 167 -8.06 8.68 32.17
N ASP A 168 -7.19 8.14 33.02
CA ASP A 168 -6.96 8.66 34.36
C ASP A 168 -5.79 9.65 34.26
N ALA A 169 -5.95 10.84 34.81
CA ALA A 169 -4.93 11.89 34.82
C ALA A 169 -3.63 11.48 35.53
N SER A 170 -3.62 10.34 36.22
CA SER A 170 -2.47 9.77 36.95
C SER A 170 -1.81 8.60 36.22
N ALA A 171 -2.39 8.06 35.12
CA ALA A 171 -1.82 6.91 34.40
C ALA A 171 -0.58 7.30 33.62
N ARG A 172 0.59 6.96 34.12
CA ARG A 172 1.83 6.92 33.35
C ARG A 172 1.83 5.59 32.57
N VAL A 173 1.86 5.68 31.24
CA VAL A 173 2.21 4.52 30.40
C VAL A 173 3.69 4.24 30.66
N VAL A 174 3.98 3.08 31.19
CA VAL A 174 5.34 2.55 31.36
C VAL A 174 5.71 1.79 30.08
#